data_25a8ffc1c11e639c5047053d0d88a9ac
#
_entry.id   25a8ffc1c11e639c5047053d0d88a9ac
#
_cell.length_a   1.000
_cell.length_b   1.000
_cell.length_c   1.000
_cell.angle_alpha   90.00
_cell.angle_beta   90.00
_cell.angle_gamma   90.00
#
_symmetry.space_group_name_H-M   'P 1'
#
loop_
_entity.id
_entity.type
_entity.pdbx_description
1 polymer ?
#
loop_
_entity_poly.entity_id
_entity_poly.type
_entity_poly.pdbx_seq_one_letter_code
_entity_poly.pdbx_strand_id
1 'polypeptide(L)'
;MHKVKTMLRLINYLFSIIIIFFFTNVFAFQTQWSNGIESQVRIISPLTHNNNQNELYLGLQYKLKEGWKTYWRSPGDGGFPQNIDWSESSNIQNIEILWPIPQEFEILGTQSIGYADEVIFPLKINIQNIREET
;
A
#
# COMPACT_ATOMS: atom_id res chain seq x y z
N MET A 1 8.06 49.42 25.95
CA MET A 1 7.71 48.05 26.32
C MET A 1 6.60 47.43 25.45
N HIS A 2 5.61 48.19 25.00
CA HIS A 2 4.49 47.69 24.18
C HIS A 2 4.93 47.26 22.77
N LYS A 3 5.78 47.99 22.08
CA LYS A 3 6.28 47.71 20.72
C LYS A 3 7.07 46.40 20.62
N VAL A 4 7.84 46.04 21.67
CA VAL A 4 8.64 44.81 21.72
C VAL A 4 7.73 43.60 21.84
N LYS A 5 6.66 43.64 22.65
CA LYS A 5 5.69 42.57 22.79
C LYS A 5 4.90 42.29 21.50
N THR A 6 4.58 43.37 20.74
CA THR A 6 3.89 43.24 19.47
C THR A 6 4.81 42.61 18.40
N MET A 7 6.08 43.00 18.39
CA MET A 7 7.08 42.47 17.47
C MET A 7 7.35 40.96 17.75
N LEU A 8 7.46 40.55 19.02
CA LEU A 8 7.60 39.15 19.37
C LEU A 8 6.39 38.28 18.94
N ARG A 9 5.17 38.82 19.09
CA ARG A 9 3.96 38.14 18.63
C ARG A 9 3.96 37.96 17.11
N LEU A 10 4.34 38.95 16.34
CA LEU A 10 4.44 38.90 14.88
C LEU A 10 5.49 37.87 14.45
N ILE A 11 6.64 37.79 15.11
CA ILE A 11 7.69 36.80 14.84
C ILE A 11 7.17 35.37 15.10
N ASN A 12 6.44 35.16 16.22
CA ASN A 12 5.88 33.85 16.53
C ASN A 12 4.80 33.44 15.50
N TYR A 13 3.96 34.35 15.03
CA TYR A 13 2.99 34.05 13.97
C TYR A 13 3.68 33.74 12.64
N LEU A 14 4.72 34.47 12.26
CA LEU A 14 5.53 34.19 11.06
C LEU A 14 6.20 32.82 11.16
N PHE A 15 6.76 32.49 12.33
CA PHE A 15 7.39 31.19 12.59
C PHE A 15 6.38 30.03 12.52
N SER A 16 5.17 30.22 13.08
CA SER A 16 4.08 29.25 12.96
C SER A 16 3.61 29.03 11.53
N ILE A 17 3.53 30.08 10.72
CA ILE A 17 3.16 29.99 9.31
C ILE A 17 4.25 29.27 8.51
N ILE A 18 5.52 29.51 8.78
CA ILE A 18 6.64 28.83 8.12
C ILE A 18 6.63 27.33 8.44
N ILE A 19 6.33 26.93 9.68
CA ILE A 19 6.24 25.51 10.07
C ILE A 19 5.14 24.79 9.30
N ILE A 20 4.02 25.43 9.02
CA ILE A 20 2.89 24.83 8.27
C ILE A 20 3.28 24.56 6.81
N PHE A 21 4.19 25.34 6.20
CA PHE A 21 4.65 25.14 4.82
C PHE A 21 5.65 23.99 4.65
N PHE A 22 6.22 23.45 5.73
CA PHE A 22 7.15 22.32 5.68
C PHE A 22 6.49 20.95 5.71
N PHE A 23 5.15 20.85 5.72
CA PHE A 23 4.48 19.59 5.45
C PHE A 23 4.63 19.26 3.97
N THR A 24 5.73 18.61 3.64
CA THR A 24 5.95 18.02 2.32
C THR A 24 4.86 17.00 2.07
N ASN A 25 4.03 17.24 1.05
CA ASN A 25 3.10 16.24 0.58
C ASN A 25 3.91 15.06 0.05
N VAL A 26 3.97 13.98 0.82
CA VAL A 26 4.48 12.70 0.32
C VAL A 26 3.42 12.17 -0.64
N PHE A 27 3.65 12.36 -1.95
CA PHE A 27 2.79 11.77 -2.97
C PHE A 27 3.13 10.27 -3.08
N ALA A 28 2.29 9.42 -2.50
CA ALA A 28 2.31 8.00 -2.82
C ALA A 28 1.76 7.83 -4.25
N PHE A 29 2.50 7.12 -5.09
CA PHE A 29 2.01 6.72 -6.41
C PHE A 29 0.95 5.63 -6.23
N GLN A 30 -0.16 5.73 -6.97
CA GLN A 30 -1.21 4.71 -6.96
C GLN A 30 -1.84 4.55 -8.35
N THR A 31 -2.19 3.32 -8.70
CA THR A 31 -2.97 3.06 -9.91
C THR A 31 -4.45 3.36 -9.71
N GLN A 32 -5.20 3.39 -10.80
CA GLN A 32 -6.66 3.36 -10.74
C GLN A 32 -7.13 2.05 -10.10
N TRP A 33 -8.32 2.07 -9.48
CA TRP A 33 -8.98 0.86 -9.02
C TRP A 33 -9.41 -0.02 -10.19
N SER A 34 -9.25 -1.34 -10.05
CA SER A 34 -9.84 -2.29 -11.00
C SER A 34 -11.37 -2.25 -10.95
N ASN A 35 -12.03 -2.64 -12.04
CA ASN A 35 -13.51 -2.70 -12.12
C ASN A 35 -14.01 -4.11 -11.73
N GLY A 36 -13.84 -4.50 -10.45
CA GLY A 36 -14.38 -5.75 -9.92
C GLY A 36 -15.77 -5.54 -9.27
N ILE A 37 -16.63 -6.55 -9.30
CA ILE A 37 -17.98 -6.51 -8.69
C ILE A 37 -17.89 -6.78 -7.19
N GLU A 38 -17.14 -7.78 -6.80
CA GLU A 38 -16.98 -8.25 -5.40
C GLU A 38 -15.79 -7.60 -4.71
N SER A 39 -14.77 -7.26 -5.48
CA SER A 39 -13.56 -6.61 -4.99
C SER A 39 -13.00 -5.64 -6.02
N GLN A 40 -12.34 -4.62 -5.53
CA GLN A 40 -11.53 -3.70 -6.33
C GLN A 40 -10.08 -3.83 -5.86
N VAL A 41 -9.15 -3.72 -6.79
CA VAL A 41 -7.73 -3.84 -6.52
C VAL A 41 -6.97 -2.70 -7.15
N ARG A 42 -5.94 -2.20 -6.48
CA ARG A 42 -4.98 -1.24 -7.04
C ARG A 42 -3.58 -1.50 -6.52
N ILE A 43 -2.59 -0.99 -7.23
CA ILE A 43 -1.21 -0.95 -6.78
C ILE A 43 -0.93 0.42 -6.16
N ILE A 44 -0.27 0.43 -5.03
CA ILE A 44 0.22 1.61 -4.35
C ILE A 44 1.72 1.51 -4.15
N SER A 45 2.43 2.63 -4.25
CA SER A 45 3.86 2.71 -3.93
C SER A 45 4.10 3.83 -2.94
N PRO A 46 4.79 3.56 -1.83
CA PRO A 46 5.19 4.60 -0.88
C PRO A 46 6.32 5.48 -1.41
N LEU A 47 6.97 5.05 -2.51
CA LEU A 47 8.14 5.70 -3.08
C LEU A 47 7.85 6.19 -4.50
N THR A 48 8.30 7.39 -4.80
CA THR A 48 8.32 7.94 -6.15
C THR A 48 9.56 7.51 -6.94
N HIS A 49 10.60 7.07 -6.23
CA HIS A 49 11.87 6.60 -6.82
C HIS A 49 12.35 5.36 -6.09
N ASN A 50 12.87 4.40 -6.83
CA ASN A 50 13.53 3.25 -6.27
C ASN A 50 15.05 3.50 -6.20
N ASN A 51 15.58 3.67 -4.99
CA ASN A 51 17.01 3.84 -4.76
C ASN A 51 17.78 2.51 -4.70
N ASN A 52 17.06 1.40 -4.60
CA ASN A 52 17.64 0.06 -4.62
C ASN A 52 17.43 -0.54 -6.01
N GLN A 53 18.50 -0.75 -6.75
CA GLN A 53 18.44 -1.14 -8.16
C GLN A 53 17.81 -2.51 -8.42
N ASN A 54 17.74 -3.39 -7.42
CA ASN A 54 17.29 -4.79 -7.61
C ASN A 54 16.01 -5.14 -6.85
N GLU A 55 15.52 -4.28 -5.96
CA GLU A 55 14.33 -4.54 -5.16
C GLU A 55 13.33 -3.38 -5.24
N LEU A 56 12.07 -3.70 -5.42
CA LEU A 56 10.97 -2.75 -5.40
C LEU A 56 9.92 -3.22 -4.39
N TYR A 57 9.43 -2.30 -3.56
CA TYR A 57 8.35 -2.56 -2.62
C TYR A 57 7.08 -1.85 -3.08
N LEU A 58 6.00 -2.62 -3.27
CA LEU A 58 4.69 -2.13 -3.64
C LEU A 58 3.65 -2.63 -2.65
N GLY A 59 2.47 -2.02 -2.65
CA GLY A 59 1.30 -2.54 -1.95
C GLY A 59 0.24 -2.95 -2.97
N LEU A 60 -0.29 -4.16 -2.85
CA LEU A 60 -1.49 -4.58 -3.55
C LEU A 60 -2.68 -4.37 -2.62
N GLN A 61 -3.44 -3.30 -2.85
CA GLN A 61 -4.56 -2.91 -2.00
C GLN A 61 -5.85 -3.47 -2.56
N TYR A 62 -6.54 -4.25 -1.74
CA TYR A 62 -7.89 -4.77 -1.98
C TYR A 62 -8.90 -3.96 -1.20
N LYS A 63 -10.02 -3.68 -1.85
CA LYS A 63 -11.24 -3.20 -1.22
C LYS A 63 -12.35 -4.19 -1.55
N LEU A 64 -12.86 -4.86 -0.51
CA LEU A 64 -13.86 -5.90 -0.62
C LEU A 64 -15.25 -5.31 -0.39
N LYS A 65 -16.22 -5.80 -1.14
CA LYS A 65 -17.64 -5.48 -0.89
C LYS A 65 -18.08 -6.11 0.43
N GLU A 66 -19.00 -5.48 1.12
CA GLU A 66 -19.60 -5.99 2.35
C GLU A 66 -20.00 -7.47 2.23
N GLY A 67 -19.58 -8.27 3.21
CA GLY A 67 -19.82 -9.73 3.23
C GLY A 67 -18.82 -10.55 2.43
N TRP A 68 -18.04 -9.95 1.54
CA TRP A 68 -17.03 -10.64 0.78
C TRP A 68 -15.70 -10.76 1.54
N LYS A 69 -14.97 -11.85 1.26
CA LYS A 69 -13.69 -12.18 1.89
C LYS A 69 -12.64 -12.48 0.83
N THR A 70 -11.38 -12.24 1.17
CA THR A 70 -10.26 -12.81 0.43
C THR A 70 -9.41 -13.63 1.39
N TYR A 71 -8.66 -14.62 0.88
CA TYR A 71 -8.10 -15.65 1.71
C TYR A 71 -6.61 -15.46 1.96
N TRP A 72 -6.16 -15.97 3.10
CA TRP A 72 -4.75 -16.05 3.43
C TRP A 72 -4.07 -17.19 2.64
N ARG A 73 -2.74 -17.23 2.66
CA ARG A 73 -1.93 -18.31 2.01
C ARG A 73 -2.32 -19.73 2.44
N SER A 74 -2.85 -19.88 3.65
CA SER A 74 -3.41 -21.12 4.18
C SER A 74 -4.84 -20.84 4.62
N PRO A 75 -5.83 -20.99 3.73
CA PRO A 75 -7.18 -20.49 3.93
C PRO A 75 -8.01 -21.27 4.96
N GLY A 76 -7.52 -22.38 5.49
CA GLY A 76 -8.27 -23.28 6.36
C GLY A 76 -9.05 -24.32 5.55
N ASP A 77 -10.21 -24.71 6.06
CA ASP A 77 -11.04 -25.79 5.46
C ASP A 77 -11.81 -25.33 4.22
N GLY A 78 -11.93 -24.02 4.03
CA GLY A 78 -12.67 -23.44 2.90
C GLY A 78 -11.93 -22.29 2.25
N GLY A 79 -12.01 -22.18 0.91
CA GLY A 79 -11.43 -21.12 0.13
C GLY A 79 -10.14 -21.50 -0.59
N PHE A 80 -9.65 -20.57 -1.41
CA PHE A 80 -8.42 -20.73 -2.18
C PHE A 80 -7.49 -19.56 -1.92
N PRO A 81 -6.17 -19.79 -1.75
CA PRO A 81 -5.21 -18.72 -1.60
C PRO A 81 -5.15 -17.87 -2.87
N GLN A 82 -4.79 -16.60 -2.71
CA GLN A 82 -4.59 -15.74 -3.85
C GLN A 82 -3.38 -16.19 -4.65
N ASN A 83 -3.49 -16.08 -5.95
CA ASN A 83 -2.39 -16.27 -6.89
C ASN A 83 -2.19 -14.97 -7.69
N ILE A 84 -0.97 -14.49 -7.73
CA ILE A 84 -0.58 -13.35 -8.56
C ILE A 84 0.19 -13.91 -9.75
N ASP A 85 -0.39 -13.77 -10.94
CA ASP A 85 0.28 -14.10 -12.18
C ASP A 85 1.02 -12.87 -12.72
N TRP A 86 2.35 -13.00 -12.86
CA TRP A 86 3.23 -11.97 -13.42
C TRP A 86 3.99 -12.45 -14.66
N SER A 87 3.55 -13.55 -15.28
CA SER A 87 4.20 -14.17 -16.41
C SER A 87 4.34 -13.26 -17.62
N GLU A 88 3.44 -12.29 -17.79
CA GLU A 88 3.48 -11.30 -18.85
C GLU A 88 4.32 -10.05 -18.49
N SER A 89 4.83 -9.98 -17.27
CA SER A 89 5.65 -8.85 -16.84
C SER A 89 7.10 -9.02 -17.28
N SER A 90 7.69 -7.96 -17.85
CA SER A 90 9.11 -7.92 -18.16
C SER A 90 9.92 -7.48 -16.95
N ASN A 91 11.18 -7.95 -16.85
CA ASN A 91 12.15 -7.55 -15.83
C ASN A 91 11.80 -7.95 -14.38
N ILE A 92 10.80 -8.77 -14.15
CA ILE A 92 10.48 -9.33 -12.84
C ILE A 92 11.13 -10.71 -12.71
N GLN A 93 11.96 -10.89 -11.70
CA GLN A 93 12.56 -12.16 -11.36
C GLN A 93 11.70 -12.94 -10.38
N ASN A 94 11.17 -12.28 -9.37
CA ASN A 94 10.34 -12.87 -8.33
C ASN A 94 9.45 -11.83 -7.67
N ILE A 95 8.25 -12.26 -7.21
CA ILE A 95 7.37 -11.49 -6.34
C ILE A 95 7.12 -12.31 -5.08
N GLU A 96 7.43 -11.73 -3.94
CA GLU A 96 7.10 -12.26 -2.63
C GLU A 96 5.96 -11.46 -2.00
N ILE A 97 4.89 -12.14 -1.59
CA ILE A 97 3.80 -11.53 -0.83
C ILE A 97 4.15 -11.57 0.65
N LEU A 98 4.25 -10.39 1.28
CA LEU A 98 4.42 -10.28 2.73
C LEU A 98 3.03 -10.26 3.37
N TRP A 99 2.58 -11.44 3.81
CA TRP A 99 1.20 -11.64 4.27
C TRP A 99 0.91 -10.90 5.57
N PRO A 100 -0.10 -9.99 5.59
CA PRO A 100 -0.57 -9.38 6.84
C PRO A 100 -1.14 -10.43 7.79
N ILE A 101 -1.37 -10.03 9.05
CA ILE A 101 -2.03 -10.89 10.03
C ILE A 101 -3.49 -11.11 9.59
N PRO A 102 -3.92 -12.36 9.34
CA PRO A 102 -5.27 -12.66 8.90
C PRO A 102 -6.27 -12.70 10.07
N GLN A 103 -7.55 -12.79 9.71
CA GLN A 103 -8.66 -13.05 10.63
C GLN A 103 -9.24 -14.44 10.37
N GLU A 104 -9.87 -15.01 11.38
CA GLU A 104 -10.64 -16.26 11.27
C GLU A 104 -12.11 -15.92 10.97
N PHE A 105 -12.71 -16.70 10.09
CA PHE A 105 -14.13 -16.60 9.73
C PHE A 105 -14.77 -17.97 9.72
N GLU A 106 -16.05 -18.03 10.08
CA GLU A 106 -16.89 -19.16 9.80
C GLU A 106 -17.71 -18.87 8.53
N ILE A 107 -17.55 -19.70 7.51
CA ILE A 107 -18.29 -19.60 6.24
C ILE A 107 -18.97 -20.92 5.98
N LEU A 108 -20.30 -20.94 6.00
CA LEU A 108 -21.13 -22.13 5.77
C LEU A 108 -20.75 -23.32 6.66
N GLY A 109 -20.40 -23.06 7.91
CA GLY A 109 -19.99 -24.07 8.88
C GLY A 109 -18.53 -24.56 8.76
N THR A 110 -17.73 -23.96 7.88
CA THR A 110 -16.29 -24.26 7.75
C THR A 110 -15.45 -23.09 8.25
N GLN A 111 -14.33 -23.42 8.90
CA GLN A 111 -13.36 -22.42 9.36
C GLN A 111 -12.49 -21.97 8.20
N SER A 112 -12.44 -20.66 7.99
CA SER A 112 -11.63 -20.02 6.94
C SER A 112 -10.77 -18.91 7.51
N ILE A 113 -9.62 -18.70 6.91
CA ILE A 113 -8.63 -17.71 7.33
C ILE A 113 -8.38 -16.74 6.19
N GLY A 114 -8.49 -15.43 6.45
CA GLY A 114 -8.35 -14.43 5.41
C GLY A 114 -8.57 -13.00 5.89
N TYR A 115 -9.19 -12.19 5.04
CA TYR A 115 -9.35 -10.74 5.22
C TYR A 115 -10.73 -10.29 4.78
N ALA A 116 -11.25 -9.25 5.44
CA ALA A 116 -12.50 -8.58 5.12
C ALA A 116 -12.25 -7.08 4.87
N ASP A 117 -13.23 -6.41 4.30
CA ASP A 117 -13.30 -4.97 4.08
C ASP A 117 -12.14 -4.43 3.23
N GLU A 118 -11.00 -4.17 3.81
CA GLU A 118 -9.82 -3.65 3.13
C GLU A 118 -8.55 -4.33 3.66
N VAL A 119 -7.66 -4.68 2.73
CA VAL A 119 -6.34 -5.23 3.07
C VAL A 119 -5.30 -4.77 2.07
N ILE A 120 -4.09 -4.51 2.56
CA ILE A 120 -2.91 -4.23 1.73
C ILE A 120 -1.95 -5.40 1.89
N PHE A 121 -1.61 -6.06 0.79
CA PHE A 121 -0.55 -7.04 0.72
C PHE A 121 0.73 -6.36 0.26
N PRO A 122 1.72 -6.17 1.15
CA PRO A 122 3.02 -5.69 0.72
C PRO A 122 3.66 -6.72 -0.20
N LEU A 123 4.21 -6.25 -1.32
CA LEU A 123 4.92 -7.05 -2.30
C LEU A 123 6.39 -6.66 -2.29
N LYS A 124 7.27 -7.64 -2.14
CA LYS A 124 8.69 -7.48 -2.43
C LYS A 124 8.97 -8.05 -3.81
N ILE A 125 9.42 -7.20 -4.71
CA ILE A 125 9.65 -7.53 -6.12
C ILE A 125 11.14 -7.48 -6.40
N ASN A 126 11.72 -8.58 -6.88
CA ASN A 126 13.08 -8.63 -7.36
C ASN A 126 13.10 -8.37 -8.87
N ILE A 127 13.93 -7.42 -9.31
CA ILE A 127 14.03 -6.96 -10.69
C ILE A 127 15.34 -7.48 -11.29
N GLN A 128 15.27 -8.06 -12.50
CA GLN A 128 16.44 -8.64 -13.17
C GLN A 128 17.43 -7.61 -13.74
N ASN A 129 16.92 -6.54 -14.34
CA ASN A 129 17.71 -5.51 -14.99
C ASN A 129 17.01 -4.16 -14.91
N ILE A 130 17.58 -3.22 -14.20
CA ILE A 130 17.28 -1.82 -14.43
C ILE A 130 18.18 -1.38 -15.57
N ARG A 131 17.65 -1.14 -16.77
CA ARG A 131 18.37 -0.40 -17.80
C ARG A 131 18.59 1.01 -17.25
N GLU A 132 19.85 1.38 -17.05
CA GLU A 132 20.21 2.77 -16.93
C GLU A 132 19.75 3.43 -18.23
N GLU A 133 18.81 4.36 -18.16
CA GLU A 133 18.50 5.26 -19.27
C GLU A 133 19.74 6.15 -19.44
N THR A 134 20.51 5.86 -20.50
CA THR A 134 21.59 6.69 -21.00
C THR A 134 21.04 7.87 -21.78
#